data_a9fde4c7cea9bad283c709fd4570451e
#
_entry.id   a9fde4c7cea9bad283c709fd4570451e
#
_cell.length_a   1.000
_cell.length_b   1.000
_cell.length_c   1.000
_cell.angle_alpha   90.00
_cell.angle_beta   90.00
_cell.angle_gamma   90.00
#
_symmetry.space_group_name_H-M   'P 1'
#
loop_
_entity.id
_entity.type
_entity.pdbx_description
1 polymer ?
#
loop_
_entity_poly.entity_id
_entity_poly.type
_entity_poly.pdbx_seq_one_letter_code
_entity_poly.pdbx_strand_id
1 'polypeptide(L)' 'MTQPFIPPARPLIGEEEIDAVAAVMRTGMIAQGPQVAAFEEEFCAALVPGMRAVAVNSGTSALHLGLLAAGIGPGDEVI' A
#
# COMPACT_ATOMS: atom_id res chain seq x y z
N MET A 1 -3.75 -15.05 -37.60
CA MET A 1 -4.15 -13.86 -36.83
C MET A 1 -3.71 -14.01 -35.40
N THR A 2 -2.98 -13.06 -34.92
CA THR A 2 -2.60 -13.01 -33.51
C THR A 2 -3.67 -12.28 -32.71
N GLN A 3 -4.14 -12.87 -31.63
CA GLN A 3 -5.05 -12.19 -30.71
C GLN A 3 -4.24 -11.23 -29.83
N PRO A 4 -4.79 -10.06 -29.50
CA PRO A 4 -4.12 -9.15 -28.59
C PRO A 4 -3.95 -9.79 -27.21
N PHE A 5 -2.80 -9.56 -26.60
CA PHE A 5 -2.54 -10.02 -25.24
C PHE A 5 -3.41 -9.24 -24.26
N ILE A 6 -4.13 -9.96 -23.41
CA ILE A 6 -4.93 -9.37 -22.36
C ILE A 6 -4.22 -9.65 -21.03
N PRO A 7 -3.62 -8.63 -20.39
CA PRO A 7 -2.95 -8.83 -19.12
C PRO A 7 -3.96 -9.08 -17.99
N PRO A 8 -3.57 -9.78 -16.92
CA PRO A 8 -4.44 -10.00 -15.76
C PRO A 8 -4.81 -8.71 -15.02
N ALA A 9 -3.99 -7.67 -15.16
CA ALA A 9 -4.25 -6.36 -14.58
C ALA A 9 -3.70 -5.27 -15.50
N ARG A 10 -4.35 -4.14 -15.51
CA ARG A 10 -3.90 -2.95 -16.21
C ARG A 10 -4.12 -1.74 -15.30
N PRO A 11 -3.06 -1.25 -14.64
CA PRO A 11 -3.17 -0.08 -13.77
C PRO A 11 -3.63 1.16 -14.54
N LEU A 12 -4.49 1.93 -13.90
CA LEU A 12 -4.92 3.22 -14.42
C LEU A 12 -3.99 4.31 -13.86
N ILE A 13 -2.97 4.66 -14.63
CA ILE A 13 -1.97 5.66 -14.26
C ILE A 13 -2.04 6.80 -15.26
N GLY A 14 -2.25 8.01 -14.77
CA GLY A 14 -2.27 9.23 -15.57
C GLY A 14 -1.23 10.24 -15.11
N GLU A 15 -1.32 11.45 -15.64
CA GLU A 15 -0.37 12.51 -15.32
C GLU A 15 -0.38 12.90 -13.83
N GLU A 16 -1.53 12.80 -13.16
CA GLU A 16 -1.65 13.12 -11.74
C GLU A 16 -0.73 12.24 -10.89
N GLU A 17 -0.70 10.93 -11.16
CA GLU A 17 0.13 9.97 -10.46
C GLU A 17 1.61 10.18 -10.78
N ILE A 18 1.93 10.44 -12.05
CA ILE A 18 3.30 10.70 -12.50
C ILE A 18 3.84 11.96 -11.83
N ASP A 19 3.06 13.03 -11.80
CA ASP A 19 3.45 14.30 -11.19
C ASP A 19 3.66 14.15 -9.69
N ALA A 20 2.79 13.42 -9.00
CA ALA A 20 2.90 13.17 -7.57
C ALA A 20 4.18 12.40 -7.23
N VAL A 21 4.50 11.34 -7.99
CA VAL A 21 5.72 10.55 -7.81
C VAL A 21 6.95 11.40 -8.11
N ALA A 22 6.94 12.17 -9.21
CA ALA A 22 8.05 13.05 -9.55
C ALA A 22 8.32 14.08 -8.46
N ALA A 23 7.28 14.66 -7.88
CA ALA A 23 7.41 15.62 -6.78
C ALA A 23 8.10 15.00 -5.57
N VAL A 24 7.71 13.78 -5.18
CA VAL A 24 8.36 13.06 -4.07
C VAL A 24 9.83 12.78 -4.37
N MET A 25 10.15 12.33 -5.58
CA MET A 25 11.53 12.07 -5.98
C MET A 25 12.39 13.32 -5.91
N ARG A 26 11.85 14.47 -6.29
CA ARG A 26 12.58 15.75 -6.21
C ARG A 26 12.90 16.18 -4.78
N THR A 27 12.12 15.73 -3.78
CA THR A 27 12.43 15.99 -2.37
C THR A 27 13.63 15.21 -1.86
N GLY A 28 14.01 14.12 -2.52
CA GLY A 28 15.04 13.19 -2.07
C GLY A 28 14.58 12.23 -0.97
N MET A 29 13.38 12.39 -0.44
CA MET A 29 12.81 11.55 0.62
C MET A 29 12.04 10.39 0.00
N ILE A 30 12.77 9.45 -0.58
CA ILE A 30 12.20 8.32 -1.32
C ILE A 30 11.95 7.07 -0.49
N ALA A 31 12.36 7.08 0.79
CA ALA A 31 11.97 6.09 1.77
C ALA A 31 10.73 6.58 2.52
N GLN A 32 10.47 6.07 3.73
CA GLN A 32 9.37 6.60 4.54
C GLN A 32 9.58 8.10 4.83
N GLY A 33 8.55 8.88 4.56
CA GLY A 33 8.59 10.33 4.74
C GLY A 33 7.20 10.93 4.91
N PRO A 34 7.05 12.24 4.72
CA PRO A 34 5.77 12.93 4.92
C PRO A 34 4.62 12.38 4.06
N GLN A 35 4.90 11.88 2.85
CA GLN A 35 3.87 11.35 1.97
C GLN A 35 3.31 10.02 2.48
N VAL A 36 4.14 9.18 3.10
CA VAL A 36 3.68 7.93 3.73
C VAL A 36 2.77 8.26 4.91
N ALA A 37 3.15 9.21 5.75
CA ALA A 37 2.33 9.66 6.87
C ALA A 37 0.98 10.22 6.40
N ALA A 38 0.99 11.04 5.36
CA ALA A 38 -0.23 11.58 4.76
C ALA A 38 -1.14 10.48 4.20
N PHE A 39 -0.56 9.50 3.52
CA PHE A 39 -1.29 8.35 3.00
C PHE A 39 -1.97 7.56 4.13
N GLU A 40 -1.25 7.28 5.20
CA GLU A 40 -1.78 6.56 6.36
C GLU A 40 -2.96 7.30 6.99
N GLU A 41 -2.85 8.61 7.15
CA GLU A 41 -3.92 9.45 7.69
C GLU A 41 -5.15 9.49 6.78
N GLU A 42 -4.95 9.72 5.49
CA GLU A 42 -6.05 9.79 4.53
C GLU A 42 -6.77 8.45 4.39
N PHE A 43 -6.01 7.36 4.39
CA PHE A 43 -6.56 6.01 4.34
C PHE A 43 -7.48 5.75 5.55
N CYS A 44 -7.00 6.08 6.75
CA CYS A 44 -7.80 5.91 7.95
C CYS A 44 -9.06 6.77 7.95
N ALA A 45 -8.93 8.04 7.57
CA ALA A 45 -10.07 8.94 7.52
C ALA A 45 -11.16 8.47 6.54
N ALA A 46 -10.74 7.93 5.39
CA ALA A 46 -11.67 7.49 4.35
C ALA A 46 -12.29 6.13 4.61
N LEU A 47 -11.53 5.18 5.13
CA LEU A 47 -11.94 3.76 5.14
C LEU A 47 -12.13 3.18 6.54
N VAL A 48 -11.35 3.61 7.52
CA VAL A 48 -11.38 3.07 8.89
C VAL A 48 -11.27 4.18 9.93
N PRO A 49 -12.25 5.10 10.01
CA PRO A 49 -12.17 6.23 10.94
C PRO A 49 -11.98 5.78 12.39
N GLY A 50 -11.11 6.46 13.11
CA GLY A 50 -10.79 6.14 14.50
C GLY A 50 -9.72 5.06 14.67
N MET A 51 -9.25 4.47 13.58
CA MET A 51 -8.16 3.49 13.57
C MET A 51 -6.84 4.14 13.14
N ARG A 52 -5.77 3.37 13.21
CA ARG A 52 -4.46 3.74 12.67
C ARG A 52 -4.09 2.80 11.55
N ALA A 53 -3.37 3.30 10.57
CA ALA A 53 -2.83 2.52 9.47
C ALA A 53 -1.30 2.60 9.48
N VAL A 54 -0.67 1.52 9.07
CA VAL A 54 0.79 1.44 8.88
C VAL A 54 1.03 0.93 7.47
N ALA A 55 1.67 1.74 6.65
CA ALA A 55 2.05 1.35 5.31
C ALA A 55 3.22 0.36 5.35
N VAL A 56 3.13 -0.69 4.56
CA VAL A 56 4.16 -1.73 4.44
C VAL A 56 4.53 -1.93 2.97
N ASN A 57 5.59 -2.67 2.70
CA ASN A 57 6.14 -2.80 1.35
C ASN A 57 5.42 -3.79 0.44
N SER A 58 4.51 -4.59 0.97
CA SER A 58 3.74 -5.57 0.19
C SER A 58 2.51 -6.04 0.94
N GLY A 59 1.53 -6.58 0.20
CA GLY A 59 0.37 -7.22 0.80
C GLY A 59 0.73 -8.43 1.66
N THR A 60 1.73 -9.19 1.27
CA THR A 60 2.24 -10.32 2.07
C THR A 60 2.75 -9.85 3.42
N SER A 61 3.53 -8.77 3.45
CA SER A 61 3.99 -8.16 4.71
C SER A 61 2.82 -7.67 5.56
N ALA A 62 1.79 -7.10 4.94
CA ALA A 62 0.60 -6.63 5.66
C ALA A 62 -0.12 -7.78 6.36
N LEU A 63 -0.34 -8.90 5.66
CA LEU A 63 -0.96 -10.09 6.22
C LEU A 63 -0.12 -10.69 7.35
N HIS A 64 1.18 -10.83 7.14
CA HIS A 64 2.11 -11.37 8.13
C HIS A 64 2.13 -10.53 9.41
N LEU A 65 2.31 -9.22 9.26
CA LEU A 65 2.35 -8.31 10.41
C LEU A 65 1.01 -8.22 11.12
N GLY A 66 -0.10 -8.28 10.38
CA GLY A 66 -1.43 -8.33 10.97
C GLY A 66 -1.65 -9.54 11.88
N LEU A 67 -1.21 -10.71 11.43
CA LEU A 67 -1.28 -11.94 12.22
C LEU A 67 -0.39 -11.86 13.46
N LEU A 68 0.84 -11.37 13.31
CA LEU A 68 1.75 -11.17 14.45
C LEU A 68 1.17 -10.19 15.47
N ALA A 69 0.60 -9.08 15.01
CA ALA A 69 -0.01 -8.08 15.87
C ALA A 69 -1.23 -8.63 16.63
N ALA A 70 -1.96 -9.57 16.02
CA ALA A 70 -3.09 -10.26 16.65
C ALA A 70 -2.65 -11.35 17.64
N GLY A 71 -1.36 -11.62 17.79
CA GLY A 71 -0.83 -12.64 18.69
C GLY A 71 -0.89 -14.06 18.14
N ILE A 72 -1.10 -14.20 16.83
CA ILE A 72 -1.13 -15.51 16.16
C ILE A 72 0.30 -16.03 16.00
N GLY A 73 0.52 -17.27 16.37
CA GLY A 73 1.84 -17.89 16.32
C GLY A 73 1.78 -19.41 16.13
N PRO A 74 2.91 -20.10 16.34
CA PRO A 74 2.99 -21.56 16.16
C PRO A 74 1.89 -22.28 16.95
N GLY A 75 1.22 -23.20 16.28
CA GLY A 75 0.11 -23.98 16.85
C GLY A 75 -1.26 -23.33 16.69
N ASP A 76 -1.34 -22.08 16.27
CA ASP A 76 -2.60 -21.39 16.01
C ASP A 76 -3.12 -21.72 14.60
N GLU A 77 -4.44 -21.68 14.45
CA GLU A 77 -5.11 -21.91 13.16
C GLU A 77 -5.77 -20.62 12.69
N VAL A 78 -5.72 -20.38 11.38
CA VAL A 78 -6.37 -19.27 10.72
C VAL A 78 -7.26 -19.81 9.61
N ILE A 79 -8.52 -19.38 9.60
CA ILE A 79 -9.50 -19.81 8.59
C ILE A 79 -9.52 -18.83 7.41
#